data_01697e4ec97b3384c8e8489fd9da95e5
#
_entry.id   01697e4ec97b3384c8e8489fd9da95e5
#
_cell.length_a   1.000
_cell.length_b   1.000
_cell.length_c   1.000
_cell.angle_alpha   90.00
_cell.angle_beta   90.00
_cell.angle_gamma   90.00
#
_symmetry.space_group_name_H-M   'P 1'
#
loop_
_entity.id
_entity.type
_entity.pdbx_description
1 polymer ?
#
loop_
_entity_poly.entity_id
_entity_poly.type
_entity_poly.pdbx_seq_one_letter_code
_entity_poly.pdbx_strand_id
1 'polypeptide(L)'
;IKHESLHLLFKHLFRMDLGKYDRSLFNIAADLVVNQFIGSWKLPDSAVTLRSFPDLELEQNQTVEWYYEKLIKLRDSSSAGDSFPKSADALSKKLDKTNGSDHSHWGLPKAGNDQVDAYAAETELDRMIIQARERTPSKYHGTIPGEINALIDALIESRKPKVDWRRAFRIFATNSRRTYIFSTMHRISKRYGTRPGIKVKQFQKIAVAIDTSVSVSDTDRGIFFTEIDAMYKRGAEIVVIEC
;
A
#
# COMPACT_ATOMS: atom_id res chain seq x y z
N ILE A 1 18.67 15.83 2.23
CA ILE A 1 18.12 14.73 1.39
C ILE A 1 17.41 13.70 2.27
N LYS A 2 18.05 13.06 3.28
CA LYS A 2 17.42 12.02 4.11
C LYS A 2 16.16 12.52 4.84
N HIS A 3 16.17 13.72 5.38
CA HIS A 3 15.04 14.36 6.05
C HIS A 3 13.84 14.47 5.10
N GLU A 4 14.02 15.05 3.90
CA GLU A 4 12.95 15.18 2.91
C GLU A 4 12.42 13.84 2.40
N SER A 5 13.32 12.86 2.24
CA SER A 5 12.90 11.50 1.85
C SER A 5 12.00 10.84 2.90
N LEU A 6 12.21 11.13 4.20
CA LEU A 6 11.35 10.63 5.27
C LEU A 6 9.98 11.32 5.27
N HIS A 7 9.89 12.62 4.97
CA HIS A 7 8.59 13.27 4.79
C HIS A 7 7.77 12.63 3.68
N LEU A 8 8.41 12.25 2.56
CA LEU A 8 7.75 11.51 1.48
C LEU A 8 7.29 10.11 1.93
N LEU A 9 8.16 9.37 2.64
CA LEU A 9 7.84 8.04 3.14
C LEU A 9 6.66 8.03 4.12
N PHE A 10 6.61 9.01 5.03
CA PHE A 10 5.50 9.20 5.97
C PHE A 10 4.27 9.86 5.33
N LYS A 11 4.36 10.22 4.04
CA LYS A 11 3.27 10.84 3.27
C LYS A 11 2.75 12.15 3.87
N HIS A 12 3.61 12.93 4.53
CA HIS A 12 3.19 14.17 5.18
C HIS A 12 2.56 15.15 4.19
N LEU A 13 3.06 15.18 2.94
CA LEU A 13 2.52 15.98 1.84
C LEU A 13 1.02 15.74 1.59
N PHE A 14 0.59 14.47 1.67
CA PHE A 14 -0.80 14.06 1.40
C PHE A 14 -1.69 14.11 2.64
N ARG A 15 -1.09 14.04 3.84
CA ARG A 15 -1.80 14.09 5.13
C ARG A 15 -2.19 15.49 5.53
N MET A 16 -1.53 16.51 4.99
CA MET A 16 -1.79 17.90 5.30
C MET A 16 -3.11 18.37 4.68
N ASP A 17 -4.10 18.62 5.51
CA ASP A 17 -5.37 19.20 5.16
C ASP A 17 -5.42 20.69 5.56
N LEU A 18 -5.29 21.57 4.58
CA LEU A 18 -5.30 23.02 4.79
C LEU A 18 -6.59 23.57 5.44
N GLY A 19 -7.70 22.81 5.34
CA GLY A 19 -8.95 23.17 6.02
C GLY A 19 -9.01 22.73 7.48
N LYS A 20 -8.13 21.81 7.88
CA LYS A 20 -8.12 21.20 9.22
C LYS A 20 -6.92 21.60 10.06
N TYR A 21 -5.75 21.76 9.43
CA TYR A 21 -4.48 21.95 10.10
C TYR A 21 -3.88 23.33 9.78
N ASP A 22 -3.31 23.96 10.82
CA ASP A 22 -2.42 25.09 10.64
C ASP A 22 -1.11 24.61 10.01
N ARG A 23 -0.73 25.21 8.88
CA ARG A 23 0.43 24.79 8.09
C ARG A 23 1.73 24.81 8.92
N SER A 24 1.97 25.88 9.63
CA SER A 24 3.22 26.06 10.37
C SER A 24 3.34 25.08 11.54
N LEU A 25 2.24 24.84 12.26
CA LEU A 25 2.20 23.84 13.33
C LEU A 25 2.31 22.42 12.79
N PHE A 26 1.67 22.14 11.67
CA PHE A 26 1.77 20.81 11.02
C PHE A 26 3.20 20.52 10.57
N ASN A 27 3.91 21.50 10.00
CA ASN A 27 5.32 21.34 9.62
C ASN A 27 6.19 21.01 10.83
N ILE A 28 6.01 21.72 11.95
CA ILE A 28 6.73 21.45 13.20
C ILE A 28 6.41 20.02 13.70
N ALA A 29 5.15 19.60 13.67
CA ALA A 29 4.75 18.25 14.05
C ALA A 29 5.36 17.18 13.13
N ALA A 30 5.38 17.41 11.82
CA ALA A 30 5.99 16.52 10.83
C ALA A 30 7.52 16.42 11.04
N ASP A 31 8.19 17.52 11.35
CA ASP A 31 9.60 17.54 11.69
C ASP A 31 9.90 16.75 12.97
N LEU A 32 9.05 16.84 13.98
CA LEU A 32 9.17 16.03 15.21
C LEU A 32 9.15 14.53 14.90
N VAL A 33 8.31 14.09 13.96
CA VAL A 33 8.28 12.70 13.51
C VAL A 33 9.58 12.33 12.80
N VAL A 34 9.94 13.07 11.76
CA VAL A 34 11.06 12.75 10.86
C VAL A 34 12.40 12.76 11.59
N ASN A 35 12.62 13.75 12.46
CA ASN A 35 13.91 13.92 13.12
C ASN A 35 14.25 12.82 14.11
N GLN A 36 13.29 12.02 14.56
CA GLN A 36 13.53 10.82 15.37
C GLN A 36 14.24 9.71 14.57
N PHE A 37 14.04 9.65 13.24
CA PHE A 37 14.57 8.62 12.36
C PHE A 37 15.84 9.02 11.58
N ILE A 38 16.35 10.23 11.83
CA ILE A 38 17.61 10.69 11.19
C ILE A 38 18.81 9.88 11.66
N GLY A 39 18.77 9.37 12.90
CA GLY A 39 19.80 8.50 13.47
C GLY A 39 21.09 9.24 13.80
N SER A 40 22.24 8.64 13.41
CA SER A 40 23.58 9.17 13.70
C SER A 40 23.98 10.43 12.92
N TRP A 41 23.15 10.88 11.98
CA TRP A 41 23.43 12.10 11.22
C TRP A 41 23.19 13.32 12.11
N LYS A 42 24.12 14.27 12.06
CA LYS A 42 23.98 15.51 12.80
C LYS A 42 22.82 16.33 12.26
N LEU A 43 21.85 16.59 13.12
CA LEU A 43 20.82 17.58 12.84
C LEU A 43 21.40 18.98 13.05
N PRO A 44 20.97 19.99 12.29
CA PRO A 44 21.27 21.38 12.59
C PRO A 44 20.82 21.76 14.01
N ASP A 45 21.51 22.70 14.66
CA ASP A 45 21.12 23.18 16.00
C ASP A 45 19.71 23.80 16.01
N SER A 46 19.26 24.27 14.85
CA SER A 46 17.92 24.82 14.65
C SER A 46 16.86 23.75 14.46
N ALA A 47 17.20 22.46 14.33
CA ALA A 47 16.23 21.40 14.07
C ALA A 47 15.19 21.28 15.20
N VAL A 48 13.99 20.90 14.80
CA VAL A 48 12.91 20.61 15.74
C VAL A 48 13.07 19.18 16.25
N THR A 49 13.21 19.00 17.56
CA THR A 49 13.33 17.68 18.20
C THR A 49 12.40 17.60 19.40
N LEU A 50 12.16 16.39 19.92
CA LEU A 50 11.34 16.21 21.12
C LEU A 50 11.92 17.00 22.32
N ARG A 51 13.24 17.15 22.39
CA ARG A 51 13.93 17.95 23.43
C ARG A 51 13.70 19.45 23.32
N SER A 52 13.20 19.92 22.19
CA SER A 52 12.86 21.34 21.99
C SER A 52 11.64 21.77 22.84
N PHE A 53 10.85 20.80 23.29
CA PHE A 53 9.62 21.02 24.08
C PHE A 53 9.66 20.22 25.39
N PRO A 54 10.53 20.55 26.33
CA PRO A 54 10.75 19.76 27.54
C PRO A 54 9.53 19.68 28.46
N ASP A 55 8.66 20.67 28.42
CA ASP A 55 7.48 20.74 29.29
C ASP A 55 6.28 19.93 28.76
N LEU A 56 6.34 19.40 27.53
CA LEU A 56 5.21 18.72 26.88
C LEU A 56 5.18 17.20 27.06
N GLU A 57 6.19 16.59 27.69
CA GLU A 57 6.30 15.14 27.86
C GLU A 57 5.95 14.38 26.56
N LEU A 58 6.63 14.74 25.46
CA LEU A 58 6.37 14.14 24.16
C LEU A 58 6.91 12.72 24.11
N GLU A 59 6.02 11.77 23.86
CA GLU A 59 6.38 10.37 23.63
C GLU A 59 7.06 10.19 22.27
N GLN A 60 7.91 9.15 22.16
CA GLN A 60 8.56 8.78 20.90
C GLN A 60 7.62 7.99 19.99
N ASN A 61 7.91 8.00 18.69
CA ASN A 61 7.22 7.18 17.67
C ASN A 61 5.71 7.38 17.58
N GLN A 62 5.23 8.58 17.93
CA GLN A 62 3.82 8.94 17.77
C GLN A 62 3.53 9.48 16.35
N THR A 63 2.25 9.57 15.98
CA THR A 63 1.82 10.09 14.69
C THR A 63 1.95 11.61 14.60
N VAL A 64 2.00 12.13 13.38
CA VAL A 64 2.06 13.59 13.16
C VAL A 64 0.84 14.30 13.74
N GLU A 65 -0.33 13.68 13.68
CA GLU A 65 -1.58 14.20 14.22
C GLU A 65 -1.50 14.32 15.76
N TRP A 66 -0.91 13.32 16.43
CA TRP A 66 -0.72 13.33 17.87
C TRP A 66 0.19 14.48 18.33
N TYR A 67 1.32 14.69 17.63
CA TYR A 67 2.20 15.84 17.94
C TYR A 67 1.51 17.16 17.64
N TYR A 68 0.76 17.25 16.56
CA TYR A 68 -0.01 18.43 16.21
C TYR A 68 -1.02 18.82 17.31
N GLU A 69 -1.76 17.85 17.84
CA GLU A 69 -2.71 18.09 18.94
C GLU A 69 -2.03 18.58 20.23
N LYS A 70 -0.84 18.08 20.53
CA LYS A 70 -0.05 18.57 21.67
C LYS A 70 0.45 20.00 21.44
N LEU A 71 0.91 20.32 20.24
CA LEU A 71 1.40 21.66 19.89
C LEU A 71 0.26 22.70 19.85
N ILE A 72 -0.93 22.34 19.38
CA ILE A 72 -2.08 23.26 19.37
C ILE A 72 -2.53 23.60 20.81
N LYS A 73 -2.57 22.59 21.69
CA LYS A 73 -2.86 22.79 23.10
C LYS A 73 -1.84 23.72 23.79
N LEU A 74 -0.56 23.56 23.43
CA LEU A 74 0.50 24.46 23.93
C LEU A 74 0.29 25.89 23.43
N ARG A 75 -0.01 26.10 22.16
CA ARG A 75 -0.28 27.43 21.59
C ARG A 75 -1.47 28.10 22.28
N ASP A 76 -2.56 27.35 22.47
CA ASP A 76 -3.80 27.88 23.03
C ASP A 76 -3.65 28.19 24.54
N SER A 77 -2.90 27.37 25.28
CA SER A 77 -2.58 27.65 26.69
C SER A 77 -1.59 28.80 26.85
N SER A 78 -0.68 29.02 25.93
CA SER A 78 0.22 30.18 25.93
C SER A 78 -0.54 31.50 25.83
N SER A 79 -1.66 31.49 25.10
CA SER A 79 -2.55 32.66 24.98
C SER A 79 -3.33 32.96 26.27
N ALA A 80 -3.45 31.96 27.17
CA ALA A 80 -4.15 32.08 28.46
C ALA A 80 -3.24 32.37 29.65
N GLY A 81 -1.92 32.51 29.45
CA GLY A 81 -0.98 32.94 30.51
C GLY A 81 -0.53 31.84 31.47
N ASP A 82 -0.64 30.56 31.14
CA ASP A 82 -0.40 29.45 32.04
C ASP A 82 0.72 28.48 31.59
N SER A 83 1.52 28.08 32.54
CA SER A 83 2.24 26.82 32.83
C SER A 83 3.40 26.30 31.96
N PHE A 84 3.65 26.72 30.71
CA PHE A 84 4.72 26.14 29.90
C PHE A 84 5.66 27.18 29.23
N PRO A 85 6.39 28.02 29.99
CA PRO A 85 7.09 29.17 29.39
C PRO A 85 8.22 28.79 28.43
N LYS A 86 8.95 27.70 28.68
CA LYS A 86 10.08 27.29 27.84
C LYS A 86 9.65 26.69 26.50
N SER A 87 8.65 25.82 26.55
CA SER A 87 8.12 25.18 25.34
C SER A 87 7.30 26.16 24.49
N ALA A 88 6.60 27.10 25.10
CA ALA A 88 5.88 28.16 24.40
C ALA A 88 6.84 29.15 23.70
N ASP A 89 7.91 29.56 24.36
CA ASP A 89 8.97 30.40 23.75
C ASP A 89 9.71 29.66 22.64
N ALA A 90 9.96 28.36 22.80
CA ALA A 90 10.52 27.52 21.75
C ALA A 90 9.58 27.41 20.56
N LEU A 91 8.28 27.26 20.77
CA LEU A 91 7.28 27.16 19.69
C LEU A 91 7.19 28.48 18.93
N SER A 92 7.10 29.64 19.59
CA SER A 92 7.06 30.94 18.93
C SER A 92 8.29 31.19 18.06
N LYS A 93 9.50 30.91 18.60
CA LYS A 93 10.75 31.01 17.83
C LYS A 93 10.83 30.09 16.64
N LYS A 94 10.21 28.90 16.72
CA LYS A 94 10.15 27.95 15.59
C LYS A 94 9.11 28.39 14.57
N LEU A 95 7.95 28.89 14.99
CA LEU A 95 6.94 29.47 14.09
C LEU A 95 7.48 30.65 13.29
N ASP A 96 8.24 31.55 13.91
CA ASP A 96 8.88 32.66 13.21
C ASP A 96 9.91 32.22 12.18
N LYS A 97 10.62 31.11 12.44
CA LYS A 97 11.59 30.53 11.51
C LYS A 97 10.95 29.70 10.40
N THR A 98 9.82 29.05 10.63
CA THR A 98 9.13 28.23 9.59
C THR A 98 8.54 29.07 8.47
N ASN A 99 8.38 30.37 8.64
CA ASN A 99 8.09 31.30 7.54
C ASN A 99 9.18 31.30 6.43
N GLY A 100 10.33 30.66 6.66
CA GLY A 100 11.42 30.50 5.70
C GLY A 100 11.68 29.06 5.23
N SER A 101 11.03 28.04 5.76
CA SER A 101 11.15 26.68 5.24
C SER A 101 10.17 26.45 4.09
N ASP A 102 10.70 26.00 2.95
CA ASP A 102 9.96 25.93 1.68
C ASP A 102 9.03 24.71 1.60
N HIS A 103 8.16 24.55 2.58
CA HIS A 103 7.05 23.60 2.54
C HIS A 103 5.74 24.27 2.07
N SER A 104 5.85 25.40 1.37
CA SER A 104 4.71 26.18 0.85
C SER A 104 3.79 25.40 -0.09
N HIS A 105 4.32 24.37 -0.74
CA HIS A 105 3.60 23.50 -1.66
C HIS A 105 2.93 22.27 -1.02
N TRP A 106 3.05 22.11 0.30
CA TRP A 106 2.34 21.02 0.98
C TRP A 106 0.85 21.34 1.13
N GLY A 107 0.05 20.31 1.01
CA GLY A 107 -1.41 20.41 0.99
C GLY A 107 -1.92 20.61 -0.42
N LEU A 108 -2.41 19.54 -1.02
CA LEU A 108 -3.04 19.59 -2.35
C LEU A 108 -4.39 20.32 -2.25
N PRO A 109 -4.72 21.21 -3.20
CA PRO A 109 -6.01 21.87 -3.24
C PRO A 109 -7.15 20.84 -3.38
N LYS A 110 -8.27 21.06 -2.70
CA LYS A 110 -9.39 20.11 -2.57
C LYS A 110 -10.52 20.35 -3.58
N ALA A 111 -10.25 20.77 -4.81
CA ALA A 111 -11.30 21.06 -5.77
C ALA A 111 -11.33 20.05 -6.93
N GLY A 112 -12.41 19.29 -7.03
CA GLY A 112 -12.79 18.55 -8.23
C GLY A 112 -11.81 17.45 -8.68
N ASN A 113 -11.12 17.66 -9.80
CA ASN A 113 -10.15 16.74 -10.38
C ASN A 113 -8.91 16.49 -9.49
N ASP A 114 -8.65 17.40 -8.55
CA ASP A 114 -7.45 17.36 -7.70
C ASP A 114 -7.38 16.13 -6.78
N GLN A 115 -8.52 15.51 -6.43
CA GLN A 115 -8.51 14.27 -5.65
C GLN A 115 -7.99 13.07 -6.47
N VAL A 116 -8.29 13.02 -7.76
CA VAL A 116 -7.79 11.97 -8.66
C VAL A 116 -6.30 12.15 -8.87
N ASP A 117 -5.86 13.38 -9.03
CA ASP A 117 -4.45 13.73 -9.21
C ASP A 117 -3.65 13.45 -7.92
N ALA A 118 -4.21 13.75 -6.75
CA ALA A 118 -3.62 13.41 -5.44
C ALA A 118 -3.45 11.90 -5.27
N TYR A 119 -4.48 11.12 -5.59
CA TYR A 119 -4.41 9.66 -5.52
C TYR A 119 -3.39 9.08 -6.51
N ALA A 120 -3.35 9.63 -7.72
CA ALA A 120 -2.36 9.23 -8.73
C ALA A 120 -0.92 9.53 -8.26
N ALA A 121 -0.70 10.72 -7.70
CA ALA A 121 0.59 11.12 -7.16
C ALA A 121 1.02 10.25 -5.95
N GLU A 122 0.09 9.93 -5.04
CA GLU A 122 0.35 9.03 -3.93
C GLU A 122 0.69 7.61 -4.42
N THR A 123 -0.03 7.11 -5.43
CA THR A 123 0.23 5.80 -6.03
C THR A 123 1.59 5.76 -6.70
N GLU A 124 1.98 6.82 -7.38
CA GLU A 124 3.29 6.92 -8.01
C GLU A 124 4.42 6.98 -6.96
N LEU A 125 4.21 7.72 -5.87
CA LEU A 125 5.14 7.73 -4.74
C LEU A 125 5.33 6.32 -4.15
N ASP A 126 4.24 5.59 -3.90
CA ASP A 126 4.30 4.22 -3.41
C ASP A 126 5.11 3.31 -4.36
N ARG A 127 4.89 3.46 -5.68
CA ARG A 127 5.65 2.75 -6.70
C ARG A 127 7.15 3.07 -6.63
N MET A 128 7.49 4.34 -6.46
CA MET A 128 8.89 4.77 -6.33
C MET A 128 9.56 4.20 -5.08
N ILE A 129 8.87 4.16 -3.94
CA ILE A 129 9.36 3.58 -2.68
C ILE A 129 9.62 2.07 -2.87
N ILE A 130 8.69 1.34 -3.47
CA ILE A 130 8.82 -0.10 -3.74
C ILE A 130 10.02 -0.36 -4.66
N GLN A 131 10.14 0.39 -5.77
CA GLN A 131 11.28 0.26 -6.68
C GLN A 131 12.63 0.60 -6.00
N ALA A 132 12.65 1.61 -5.14
CA ALA A 132 13.86 1.94 -4.38
C ALA A 132 14.26 0.79 -3.45
N ARG A 133 13.28 0.15 -2.78
CA ARG A 133 13.50 -1.02 -1.94
C ARG A 133 14.05 -2.21 -2.74
N GLU A 134 13.46 -2.51 -3.88
CA GLU A 134 13.89 -3.61 -4.76
C GLU A 134 15.32 -3.40 -5.32
N ARG A 135 15.67 -2.15 -5.64
CA ARG A 135 17.01 -1.80 -6.12
C ARG A 135 18.08 -1.79 -5.02
N THR A 136 17.67 -1.71 -3.76
CA THR A 136 18.59 -1.68 -2.62
C THR A 136 19.07 -3.10 -2.30
N PRO A 137 20.37 -3.40 -2.38
CA PRO A 137 20.89 -4.72 -2.01
C PRO A 137 20.53 -5.09 -0.57
N SER A 138 20.21 -6.35 -0.33
CA SER A 138 19.76 -6.87 0.98
C SER A 138 20.72 -6.57 2.13
N LYS A 139 22.03 -6.47 1.85
CA LYS A 139 23.06 -6.12 2.84
C LYS A 139 22.87 -4.75 3.50
N TYR A 140 22.15 -3.84 2.84
CA TYR A 140 21.87 -2.50 3.35
C TYR A 140 20.51 -2.40 4.07
N HIS A 141 19.66 -3.41 3.99
CA HIS A 141 18.34 -3.38 4.64
C HIS A 141 18.46 -3.28 6.16
N GLY A 142 19.51 -3.85 6.76
CA GLY A 142 19.77 -3.76 8.20
C GLY A 142 20.27 -2.39 8.68
N THR A 143 20.58 -1.47 7.76
CA THR A 143 20.99 -0.08 8.13
C THR A 143 19.81 0.86 8.29
N ILE A 144 18.61 0.43 7.90
CA ILE A 144 17.37 1.20 8.00
C ILE A 144 16.72 0.88 9.36
N PRO A 145 16.21 1.87 10.11
CA PRO A 145 15.48 1.65 11.35
C PRO A 145 14.35 0.64 11.18
N GLY A 146 14.12 -0.21 12.20
CA GLY A 146 13.13 -1.31 12.12
C GLY A 146 11.73 -0.82 11.82
N GLU A 147 11.32 0.30 12.41
CA GLU A 147 10.01 0.91 12.16
C GLU A 147 9.83 1.35 10.70
N ILE A 148 10.87 1.92 10.10
CA ILE A 148 10.88 2.30 8.68
C ILE A 148 10.78 1.06 7.79
N ASN A 149 11.53 -0.01 8.10
CA ASN A 149 11.42 -1.28 7.37
C ASN A 149 10.00 -1.84 7.45
N ALA A 150 9.40 -1.86 8.64
CA ALA A 150 8.03 -2.34 8.83
C ALA A 150 7.00 -1.55 8.02
N LEU A 151 7.14 -0.21 7.93
CA LEU A 151 6.29 0.63 7.09
C LEU A 151 6.43 0.30 5.60
N ILE A 152 7.67 0.13 5.12
CA ILE A 152 7.92 -0.23 3.72
C ILE A 152 7.34 -1.63 3.42
N ASP A 153 7.54 -2.60 4.29
CA ASP A 153 7.04 -3.96 4.11
C ASP A 153 5.50 -4.00 4.13
N ALA A 154 4.85 -3.23 5.02
CA ALA A 154 3.40 -3.06 5.04
C ALA A 154 2.87 -2.40 3.75
N LEU A 155 3.59 -1.40 3.22
CA LEU A 155 3.26 -0.78 1.94
C LEU A 155 3.34 -1.78 0.79
N ILE A 156 4.41 -2.56 0.72
CA ILE A 156 4.60 -3.61 -0.29
C ILE A 156 3.45 -4.61 -0.21
N GLU A 157 3.10 -5.08 0.99
CA GLU A 157 2.01 -6.05 1.18
C GLU A 157 0.65 -5.47 0.76
N SER A 158 0.37 -4.19 1.09
CA SER A 158 -0.89 -3.52 0.72
C SER A 158 -1.06 -3.36 -0.79
N ARG A 159 0.04 -3.24 -1.54
CA ARG A 159 0.04 -3.04 -3.00
C ARG A 159 0.20 -4.34 -3.78
N LYS A 160 0.43 -5.48 -3.12
CA LYS A 160 0.41 -6.77 -3.80
C LYS A 160 -0.96 -7.03 -4.41
N PRO A 161 -1.04 -7.36 -5.71
CA PRO A 161 -2.32 -7.67 -6.32
C PRO A 161 -2.92 -8.91 -5.64
N LYS A 162 -4.07 -8.74 -5.02
CA LYS A 162 -4.86 -9.85 -4.47
C LYS A 162 -5.56 -10.57 -5.63
N VAL A 163 -4.82 -11.41 -6.33
CA VAL A 163 -5.40 -12.24 -7.39
C VAL A 163 -6.19 -13.37 -6.74
N ASP A 164 -7.52 -13.39 -6.97
CA ASP A 164 -8.31 -14.57 -6.67
C ASP A 164 -7.94 -15.66 -7.69
N TRP A 165 -6.96 -16.49 -7.32
CA TRP A 165 -6.48 -17.58 -8.16
C TRP A 165 -7.60 -18.55 -8.55
N ARG A 166 -8.60 -18.75 -7.69
CA ARG A 166 -9.75 -19.62 -7.98
C ARG A 166 -10.57 -19.06 -9.13
N ARG A 167 -10.82 -17.76 -9.12
CA ARG A 167 -11.51 -17.06 -10.21
C ARG A 167 -10.69 -17.11 -11.50
N ALA A 168 -9.40 -16.80 -11.43
CA ALA A 168 -8.50 -16.85 -12.58
C ALA A 168 -8.44 -18.27 -13.17
N PHE A 169 -8.34 -19.28 -12.33
CA PHE A 169 -8.32 -20.68 -12.73
C PHE A 169 -9.63 -21.12 -13.39
N ARG A 170 -10.79 -20.73 -12.85
CA ARG A 170 -12.10 -21.00 -13.45
C ARG A 170 -12.26 -20.33 -14.82
N ILE A 171 -11.81 -19.10 -14.98
CA ILE A 171 -11.82 -18.40 -16.27
C ILE A 171 -10.93 -19.11 -17.27
N PHE A 172 -9.69 -19.44 -16.89
CA PHE A 172 -8.77 -20.22 -17.73
C PHE A 172 -9.38 -21.56 -18.14
N ALA A 173 -9.90 -22.30 -17.19
CA ALA A 173 -10.55 -23.58 -17.42
C ALA A 173 -11.72 -23.45 -18.40
N THR A 174 -12.54 -22.40 -18.28
CA THR A 174 -13.66 -22.16 -19.18
C THR A 174 -13.20 -21.81 -20.60
N ASN A 175 -12.14 -21.03 -20.75
CA ASN A 175 -11.60 -20.61 -22.04
C ASN A 175 -10.86 -21.75 -22.76
N SER A 176 -10.40 -22.77 -22.05
CA SER A 176 -9.70 -23.92 -22.63
C SER A 176 -10.62 -24.96 -23.28
N ARG A 177 -11.93 -24.71 -23.31
CA ARG A 177 -12.90 -25.61 -23.97
C ARG A 177 -12.67 -25.67 -25.46
N ARG A 178 -12.42 -26.88 -26.00
CA ARG A 178 -12.38 -27.14 -27.43
C ARG A 178 -13.73 -27.65 -27.89
N THR A 179 -14.26 -27.05 -28.94
CA THR A 179 -15.52 -27.46 -29.56
C THR A 179 -15.23 -28.31 -30.77
N TYR A 180 -15.74 -29.55 -30.76
CA TYR A 180 -15.69 -30.46 -31.89
C TYR A 180 -17.08 -30.58 -32.52
N ILE A 181 -17.12 -30.46 -33.82
CA ILE A 181 -18.36 -30.57 -34.60
C ILE A 181 -18.31 -31.86 -35.35
N PHE A 182 -19.30 -32.72 -35.11
CA PHE A 182 -19.44 -33.99 -35.81
C PHE A 182 -20.74 -34.02 -36.60
N SER A 183 -20.69 -34.55 -37.83
CA SER A 183 -21.89 -34.87 -38.57
C SER A 183 -22.53 -36.14 -37.99
N THR A 184 -23.84 -36.15 -37.85
CA THR A 184 -24.57 -37.31 -37.29
C THR A 184 -25.90 -37.52 -38.01
N MET A 185 -26.17 -38.78 -38.37
CA MET A 185 -27.44 -39.19 -38.98
C MET A 185 -28.62 -39.17 -37.98
N HIS A 186 -28.34 -39.13 -36.68
CA HIS A 186 -29.38 -39.08 -35.63
C HIS A 186 -30.05 -37.72 -35.45
N ARG A 187 -29.48 -36.66 -36.06
CA ARG A 187 -30.05 -35.31 -36.01
C ARG A 187 -30.33 -34.77 -37.41
N ILE A 188 -31.38 -33.94 -37.51
CA ILE A 188 -31.69 -33.20 -38.73
C ILE A 188 -30.91 -31.89 -38.71
N SER A 189 -30.37 -31.50 -39.84
CA SER A 189 -29.74 -30.19 -40.04
C SER A 189 -30.79 -29.10 -39.88
N LYS A 190 -30.57 -28.19 -38.92
CA LYS A 190 -31.47 -27.04 -38.73
C LYS A 190 -31.50 -26.09 -39.94
N ARG A 191 -30.47 -26.12 -40.78
CA ARG A 191 -30.37 -25.24 -41.96
C ARG A 191 -31.04 -25.81 -43.19
N TYR A 192 -30.98 -27.14 -43.40
CA TYR A 192 -31.40 -27.78 -44.64
C TYR A 192 -32.61 -28.73 -44.45
N GLY A 193 -33.04 -28.95 -43.17
CA GLY A 193 -34.13 -29.85 -42.89
C GLY A 193 -33.88 -31.36 -43.24
N THR A 194 -32.68 -31.70 -43.68
CA THR A 194 -32.27 -33.06 -44.10
C THR A 194 -31.19 -33.60 -43.17
N ARG A 195 -30.92 -34.91 -43.25
CA ARG A 195 -29.80 -35.55 -42.55
C ARG A 195 -28.57 -35.59 -43.49
N PRO A 196 -27.34 -35.49 -42.93
CA PRO A 196 -26.96 -35.48 -41.52
C PRO A 196 -27.09 -34.10 -40.88
N GLY A 197 -27.40 -34.10 -39.57
CA GLY A 197 -27.30 -32.90 -38.72
C GLY A 197 -25.95 -32.81 -38.02
N ILE A 198 -25.77 -31.75 -37.26
CA ILE A 198 -24.54 -31.45 -36.53
C ILE A 198 -24.70 -31.80 -35.05
N LYS A 199 -23.73 -32.52 -34.46
CA LYS A 199 -23.59 -32.71 -33.02
C LYS A 199 -22.34 -31.95 -32.56
N VAL A 200 -22.53 -31.00 -31.66
CA VAL A 200 -21.45 -30.24 -31.03
C VAL A 200 -21.07 -30.98 -29.74
N LYS A 201 -19.81 -31.37 -29.60
CA LYS A 201 -19.23 -31.86 -28.37
C LYS A 201 -18.20 -30.85 -27.90
N GLN A 202 -18.30 -30.44 -26.65
CA GLN A 202 -17.30 -29.62 -25.99
C GLN A 202 -16.49 -30.54 -25.08
N PHE A 203 -15.21 -30.57 -25.30
CA PHE A 203 -14.25 -31.26 -24.43
C PHE A 203 -13.36 -30.24 -23.78
N GLN A 204 -13.12 -30.42 -22.50
CA GLN A 204 -12.19 -29.63 -21.74
C GLN A 204 -11.12 -30.58 -21.21
N LYS A 205 -9.89 -30.43 -21.73
CA LYS A 205 -8.72 -31.16 -21.25
C LYS A 205 -7.80 -30.18 -20.56
N ILE A 206 -7.48 -30.45 -19.32
CA ILE A 206 -6.66 -29.58 -18.46
C ILE A 206 -5.59 -30.44 -17.81
N ALA A 207 -4.33 -30.03 -17.93
CA ALA A 207 -3.24 -30.55 -17.12
C ALA A 207 -3.00 -29.60 -15.94
N VAL A 208 -3.01 -30.13 -14.74
CA VAL A 208 -2.78 -29.37 -13.50
C VAL A 208 -1.53 -29.92 -12.86
N ALA A 209 -0.49 -29.11 -12.73
CA ALA A 209 0.70 -29.42 -11.96
C ALA A 209 0.52 -28.89 -10.52
N ILE A 210 0.69 -29.75 -9.55
CA ILE A 210 0.58 -29.40 -8.11
C ILE A 210 1.96 -29.58 -7.50
N ASP A 211 2.46 -28.50 -6.88
CA ASP A 211 3.64 -28.55 -6.05
C ASP A 211 3.31 -29.24 -4.72
N THR A 212 4.00 -30.38 -4.46
CA THR A 212 3.83 -31.16 -3.24
C THR A 212 4.98 -30.95 -2.26
N SER A 213 5.78 -29.91 -2.46
CA SER A 213 6.89 -29.58 -1.54
C SER A 213 6.41 -29.35 -0.11
N VAL A 214 7.32 -29.48 0.85
CA VAL A 214 7.03 -29.35 2.30
C VAL A 214 6.50 -27.95 2.65
N SER A 215 6.74 -26.96 1.81
CA SER A 215 6.24 -25.58 1.99
C SER A 215 4.73 -25.42 1.76
N VAL A 216 4.09 -26.37 1.09
CA VAL A 216 2.64 -26.34 0.80
C VAL A 216 1.89 -27.07 1.91
N SER A 217 1.00 -26.37 2.61
CA SER A 217 0.23 -26.96 3.71
C SER A 217 -0.81 -27.99 3.22
N ASP A 218 -1.16 -28.96 4.05
CA ASP A 218 -2.20 -29.96 3.73
C ASP A 218 -3.58 -29.29 3.51
N THR A 219 -3.82 -28.18 4.18
CA THR A 219 -5.05 -27.37 3.99
C THR A 219 -5.11 -26.77 2.59
N ASP A 220 -4.00 -26.23 2.08
CA ASP A 220 -3.93 -25.67 0.73
C ASP A 220 -4.08 -26.74 -0.32
N ARG A 221 -3.45 -27.91 -0.14
CA ARG A 221 -3.64 -29.09 -0.99
C ARG A 221 -5.11 -29.50 -1.04
N GLY A 222 -5.79 -29.58 0.09
CA GLY A 222 -7.21 -29.88 0.17
C GLY A 222 -8.08 -28.89 -0.62
N ILE A 223 -7.74 -27.61 -0.57
CA ILE A 223 -8.42 -26.57 -1.34
C ILE A 223 -8.21 -26.78 -2.86
N PHE A 224 -6.98 -27.07 -3.30
CA PHE A 224 -6.68 -27.34 -4.72
C PHE A 224 -7.46 -28.55 -5.24
N PHE A 225 -7.46 -29.65 -4.52
CA PHE A 225 -8.22 -30.85 -4.91
C PHE A 225 -9.72 -30.63 -4.95
N THR A 226 -10.26 -29.80 -4.05
CA THR A 226 -11.68 -29.43 -4.08
C THR A 226 -12.06 -28.68 -5.36
N GLU A 227 -11.24 -27.74 -5.82
CA GLU A 227 -11.49 -27.03 -7.10
C GLU A 227 -11.32 -27.95 -8.32
N ILE A 228 -10.35 -28.86 -8.28
CA ILE A 228 -10.14 -29.86 -9.34
C ILE A 228 -11.36 -30.79 -9.43
N ASP A 229 -11.85 -31.30 -8.31
CA ASP A 229 -13.03 -32.16 -8.27
C ASP A 229 -14.29 -31.44 -8.79
N ALA A 230 -14.44 -30.17 -8.44
CA ALA A 230 -15.55 -29.35 -8.95
C ALA A 230 -15.51 -29.20 -10.48
N MET A 231 -14.33 -29.13 -11.09
CA MET A 231 -14.20 -29.10 -12.57
C MET A 231 -14.42 -30.46 -13.19
N TYR A 232 -13.93 -31.52 -12.59
CA TYR A 232 -14.16 -32.90 -13.04
C TYR A 232 -15.67 -33.21 -13.06
N LYS A 233 -16.39 -32.86 -12.00
CA LYS A 233 -17.86 -33.00 -11.95
C LYS A 233 -18.61 -32.22 -13.04
N ARG A 234 -18.01 -31.16 -13.58
CA ARG A 234 -18.55 -30.39 -14.73
C ARG A 234 -18.18 -30.98 -16.08
N GLY A 235 -17.51 -32.15 -16.11
CA GLY A 235 -17.17 -32.88 -17.31
C GLY A 235 -15.83 -32.51 -17.95
N ALA A 236 -14.93 -31.90 -17.18
CA ALA A 236 -13.55 -31.73 -17.64
C ALA A 236 -12.75 -33.04 -17.51
N GLU A 237 -11.92 -33.33 -18.51
CA GLU A 237 -10.88 -34.37 -18.42
C GLU A 237 -9.62 -33.75 -17.84
N ILE A 238 -9.23 -34.19 -16.65
CA ILE A 238 -8.14 -33.56 -15.90
C ILE A 238 -7.00 -34.55 -15.68
N VAL A 239 -5.79 -34.13 -16.02
CA VAL A 239 -4.56 -34.86 -15.71
C VAL A 239 -3.86 -34.08 -14.59
N VAL A 240 -3.63 -34.73 -13.47
CA VAL A 240 -2.90 -34.14 -12.32
C VAL A 240 -1.46 -34.64 -12.39
N ILE A 241 -0.52 -33.73 -12.28
CA ILE A 241 0.92 -33.99 -12.24
C ILE A 241 1.40 -33.47 -10.89
N GLU A 242 2.02 -34.33 -10.11
CA GLU A 242 2.67 -33.97 -8.86
C GLU A 242 4.15 -33.67 -9.12
N CYS A 243 4.65 -32.55 -8.54
CA CYS A 243 6.02 -32.10 -8.70
C CYS A 243 6.71 -31.99 -7.33
#